data_a8e5ad43e6cab60bcf928ea17ed53259
#
_entry.id   a8e5ad43e6cab60bcf928ea17ed53259
#
_cell.length_a   1.000
_cell.length_b   1.000
_cell.length_c   1.000
_cell.angle_alpha   90.00
_cell.angle_beta   90.00
_cell.angle_gamma   90.00
#
_symmetry.space_group_name_H-M   'P 1'
#
loop_
_entity.id
_entity.type
_entity.pdbx_description
1 polymer ?
#
loop_
_entity_poly.entity_id
_entity_poly.type
_entity_poly.pdbx_seq_one_letter_code
_entity_poly.pdbx_strand_id
1 'polypeptide(L)' 'MHTPLSEGIAQTTARLVVEEGLEWGPAKRRALRQMGLPARTPLPDNDLVEEAVR' A
#
# COMPACT_ATOMS: atom_id res chain seq x y z
N MET A 1 -6.35 -13.33 7.63
CA MET A 1 -5.50 -12.61 8.61
C MET A 1 -4.37 -11.90 7.87
N HIS A 2 -4.17 -10.63 8.15
CA HIS A 2 -3.17 -9.82 7.46
C HIS A 2 -1.84 -9.89 8.21
N THR A 3 -0.73 -9.88 7.46
CA THR A 3 0.60 -9.85 8.07
C THR A 3 0.97 -8.41 8.40
N PRO A 4 1.87 -8.17 9.37
CA PRO A 4 2.35 -6.82 9.64
C PRO A 4 2.93 -6.12 8.41
N LEU A 5 3.59 -6.88 7.54
CA LEU A 5 4.14 -6.33 6.30
C LEU A 5 3.03 -5.83 5.37
N SER A 6 1.98 -6.64 5.19
CA SER A 6 0.85 -6.24 4.36
C SER A 6 0.15 -5.01 4.92
N GLU A 7 0.01 -4.94 6.23
CA GLU A 7 -0.60 -3.76 6.88
C GLU A 7 0.25 -2.51 6.65
N GLY A 8 1.56 -2.63 6.77
CA GLY A 8 2.47 -1.51 6.52
C GLY A 8 2.38 -1.03 5.09
N ILE A 9 2.34 -1.95 4.13
CA ILE A 9 2.20 -1.60 2.72
C ILE A 9 0.85 -0.92 2.49
N ALA A 10 -0.22 -1.45 3.09
CA ALA A 10 -1.55 -0.87 2.92
C ALA A 10 -1.62 0.54 3.49
N GLN A 11 -1.04 0.78 4.65
CA GLN A 11 -1.05 2.11 5.26
C GLN A 11 -0.24 3.11 4.43
N THR A 12 0.93 2.71 3.94
CA THR A 12 1.74 3.56 3.07
C THR A 12 1.01 3.86 1.77
N THR A 13 0.38 2.84 1.18
CA THR A 13 -0.41 3.01 -0.04
C THR A 13 -1.56 3.98 0.19
N ALA A 14 -2.29 3.81 1.29
CA ALA A 14 -3.41 4.68 1.60
C ALA A 14 -2.97 6.14 1.74
N ARG A 15 -1.84 6.36 2.38
CA ARG A 15 -1.29 7.71 2.52
C ARG A 15 -0.98 8.32 1.17
N LEU A 16 -0.39 7.55 0.26
CA LEU A 16 -0.07 8.04 -1.08
C LEU A 16 -1.32 8.37 -1.88
N VAL A 17 -2.37 7.55 -1.74
CA VAL A 17 -3.64 7.82 -2.41
C VAL A 17 -4.26 9.11 -1.88
N VAL A 18 -4.29 9.30 -0.57
CA VAL A 18 -4.95 10.44 0.05
C VAL A 18 -4.13 11.71 -0.09
N GLU A 19 -2.83 11.65 0.17
CA GLU A 19 -1.99 12.86 0.21
C GLU A 19 -1.48 13.27 -1.15
N GLU A 20 -1.18 12.32 -2.04
CA GLU A 20 -0.62 12.63 -3.34
C GLU A 20 -1.59 12.40 -4.49
N GLY A 21 -2.79 11.91 -4.20
CA GLY A 21 -3.80 11.71 -5.23
C GLY A 21 -3.47 10.60 -6.23
N LEU A 22 -2.63 9.65 -5.85
CA LEU A 22 -2.26 8.55 -6.74
C LEU A 22 -3.40 7.54 -6.83
N GLU A 23 -3.49 6.87 -7.98
CA GLU A 23 -4.37 5.72 -8.10
C GLU A 23 -3.78 4.55 -7.30
N TRP A 24 -4.62 3.55 -6.98
CA TRP A 24 -4.25 2.47 -6.09
C TRP A 24 -3.09 1.61 -6.62
N GLY A 25 -3.10 1.29 -7.92
CA GLY A 25 -2.02 0.50 -8.51
C GLY A 25 -0.66 1.18 -8.39
N PRO A 26 -0.51 2.39 -8.91
CA PRO A 26 0.73 3.14 -8.77
C PRO A 26 1.12 3.39 -7.33
N ALA A 27 0.14 3.65 -6.45
CA ALA A 27 0.40 3.90 -5.05
C ALA A 27 1.02 2.66 -4.37
N LYS A 28 0.51 1.46 -4.68
CA LYS A 28 1.06 0.23 -4.13
C LYS A 28 2.51 0.02 -4.55
N ARG A 29 2.80 0.24 -5.83
CA ARG A 29 4.17 0.09 -6.33
C ARG A 29 5.11 1.10 -5.69
N ARG A 30 4.64 2.32 -5.53
CA ARG A 30 5.44 3.37 -4.89
C ARG A 30 5.67 3.05 -3.41
N ALA A 31 4.66 2.49 -2.74
CA ALA A 31 4.80 2.08 -1.35
C ALA A 31 5.91 1.05 -1.19
N LEU A 32 5.98 0.06 -2.08
CA LEU A 32 7.06 -0.92 -2.05
C LEU A 32 8.42 -0.26 -2.18
N ARG A 33 8.53 0.68 -3.10
CA ARG A 33 9.79 1.40 -3.33
C ARG A 33 10.20 2.20 -2.10
N GLN A 34 9.27 2.91 -1.50
CA GLN A 34 9.55 3.71 -0.30
C GLN A 34 9.96 2.85 0.89
N MET A 35 9.42 1.66 0.98
CA MET A 35 9.74 0.73 2.06
C MET A 35 10.99 -0.10 1.78
N GLY A 36 11.59 0.07 0.61
CA GLY A 36 12.78 -0.69 0.24
C GLY A 36 12.51 -2.14 -0.08
N LEU A 37 11.30 -2.46 -0.50
CA LEU A 37 10.90 -3.83 -0.80
C LEU A 37 11.02 -4.13 -2.29
N PRO A 38 11.30 -5.41 -2.66
CA PRO A 38 11.36 -5.78 -4.07
C PRO A 38 10.01 -5.62 -4.76
N ALA A 39 10.04 -5.33 -6.05
CA ALA A 39 8.80 -5.12 -6.83
C ALA A 39 7.90 -6.36 -6.83
N ARG A 40 8.45 -7.54 -6.61
CA ARG A 40 7.69 -8.80 -6.58
C ARG A 40 7.07 -9.09 -5.23
N THR A 41 7.23 -8.22 -4.25
CA THR A 41 6.61 -8.40 -2.93
C THR A 41 5.09 -8.50 -3.09
N PRO A 42 4.43 -9.48 -2.46
CA PRO A 42 2.97 -9.59 -2.55
C PRO A 42 2.30 -8.32 -2.03
N LEU A 43 1.35 -7.81 -2.81
CA LEU A 43 0.63 -6.59 -2.45
C LEU A 43 -0.61 -6.92 -1.63
N PRO A 44 -1.01 -6.04 -0.71
CA PRO A 44 -2.25 -6.25 0.05
C PRO A 44 -3.47 -6.12 -0.85
N ASP A 45 -4.57 -6.73 -0.41
CA ASP A 45 -5.84 -6.61 -1.10
C ASP A 45 -6.34 -5.18 -1.08
N ASN A 46 -7.16 -4.82 -2.08
CA ASN A 46 -7.77 -3.50 -2.11
C ASN A 46 -8.62 -3.23 -0.87
N ASP A 47 -9.26 -4.27 -0.33
CA ASP A 47 -10.06 -4.12 0.87
C ASP A 47 -9.23 -3.63 2.05
N LEU A 48 -8.02 -4.16 2.20
CA LEU A 48 -7.13 -3.76 3.27
C LEU A 48 -6.67 -2.31 3.10
N VAL A 49 -6.36 -1.91 1.87
CA VAL A 49 -5.98 -0.54 1.58
C VAL A 49 -7.15 0.41 1.84
N GLU A 50 -8.35 -0.01 1.45
CA GLU A 50 -9.55 0.78 1.65
C GLU A 50 -9.84 1.01 3.13
N GLU A 51 -9.63 0.00 3.97
CA GLU A 51 -9.76 0.17 5.42
C GLU A 51 -8.77 1.19 5.95
N ALA A 52 -7.55 1.19 5.44
CA ALA A 52 -6.53 2.13 5.89
C ALA A 52 -6.83 3.56 5.46
N VAL A 53 -7.55 3.73 4.34
CA VAL A 53 -7.94 5.06 3.86
C VAL A 53 -9.07 5.65 4.70
N ARG A 54 -9.95 4.81 5.23
CA ARG A 54 -11.06 5.29 6.06
C ARG A 54 -10.54 5.85 7.40
#